data_4327d22ae57f45c36923e28cce126f60
#
_entry.id   4327d22ae57f45c36923e28cce126f60
#
_cell.length_a   1.000
_cell.length_b   1.000
_cell.length_c   1.000
_cell.angle_alpha   90.00
_cell.angle_beta   90.00
_cell.angle_gamma   90.00
#
_symmetry.space_group_name_H-M   'P 1'
#
loop_
_entity.id
_entity.type
_entity.pdbx_description
1 polymer ?
#
loop_
_entity_poly.entity_id
_entity_poly.type
_entity_poly.pdbx_seq_one_letter_code
_entity_poly.pdbx_strand_id
1 'polypeptide(L)'
;MIEIANKVYYVGVNDRNKNLFEGLWPLPYGVTYNSYLIDDEKVCLIDTVEVDFFTQFIERLREVLGDRQIDYLVINHMEPDHSGSIGLLRKYYPNIQVIGNKKSFDMMSGFYGVKDNTLEVKNGEELSLGNHTLQFFMTPMVHWPETMMTLCKGEVSHLFTGDAFGCFGALNGGLIDQEIDTDWCWLEMVRYYSNIVGKYGTPVQNALKKLAGIHIDYICSTHGPVWHKYVDKVIGLYDRMSKYETEPGLVICYGTMYGNTERMAEQIARAASLAGVKNIRLYNVSKTHHSYILQDIFRFRGLIVGAPTYNAGLYHEMDVLLQEVANRDIKNHLIGWFGSYSWASKAVAAIGEWNENHLHFEKVGEPVEMKQALTPEIKEECNRLGREMAAKLLEE
;
A
#
# COMPACT_ATOMS: atom_id res chain seq x y z
N MET A 1 -21.30 15.96 -10.42
CA MET A 1 -21.20 14.81 -11.35
C MET A 1 -19.86 14.89 -12.09
N ILE A 2 -19.05 13.83 -12.10
CA ILE A 2 -17.78 13.78 -12.84
C ILE A 2 -17.81 12.56 -13.76
N GLU A 3 -17.92 12.80 -15.07
CA GLU A 3 -17.73 11.75 -16.07
C GLU A 3 -16.22 11.55 -16.32
N ILE A 4 -15.76 10.30 -16.26
CA ILE A 4 -14.37 9.95 -16.59
C ILE A 4 -14.23 9.88 -18.11
N ALA A 5 -14.97 8.99 -18.75
CA ALA A 5 -15.10 8.84 -20.18
C ALA A 5 -16.20 7.82 -20.50
N ASN A 6 -16.81 7.91 -21.70
CA ASN A 6 -17.70 6.89 -22.25
C ASN A 6 -18.79 6.45 -21.26
N LYS A 7 -19.50 7.42 -20.66
CA LYS A 7 -20.58 7.19 -19.67
C LYS A 7 -20.17 6.41 -18.42
N VAL A 8 -18.89 6.43 -18.06
CA VAL A 8 -18.40 5.97 -16.76
C VAL A 8 -18.22 7.18 -15.87
N TYR A 9 -18.92 7.18 -14.73
CA TYR A 9 -19.01 8.31 -13.80
C TYR A 9 -18.35 7.96 -12.46
N TYR A 10 -17.61 8.91 -11.90
CA TYR A 10 -17.13 8.83 -10.53
C TYR A 10 -18.23 9.26 -9.57
N VAL A 11 -18.55 8.38 -8.63
CA VAL A 11 -19.55 8.61 -7.57
C VAL A 11 -18.98 8.42 -6.16
N GLY A 12 -17.68 8.23 -6.05
CA GLY A 12 -16.94 8.08 -4.78
C GLY A 12 -16.86 9.35 -3.96
N VAL A 13 -16.21 9.29 -2.79
CA VAL A 13 -16.14 10.38 -1.81
C VAL A 13 -14.69 10.60 -1.33
N ASN A 14 -14.43 11.80 -0.79
CA ASN A 14 -13.20 12.14 -0.07
C ASN A 14 -13.46 12.13 1.43
N ASP A 15 -12.69 11.35 2.18
CA ASP A 15 -12.65 11.42 3.64
C ASP A 15 -11.40 12.19 4.10
N ARG A 16 -11.62 13.38 4.66
CA ARG A 16 -10.56 14.24 5.19
C ARG A 16 -10.44 14.19 6.70
N ASN A 17 -11.29 13.39 7.35
CA ASN A 17 -11.42 13.35 8.79
C ASN A 17 -10.85 12.08 9.42
N LYS A 18 -10.71 11.01 8.63
CA LYS A 18 -10.16 9.73 9.11
C LYS A 18 -8.67 9.91 9.44
N ASN A 19 -8.31 9.61 10.66
CA ASN A 19 -6.93 9.75 11.12
C ASN A 19 -6.05 8.55 10.79
N LEU A 20 -6.65 7.35 10.79
CA LEU A 20 -5.94 6.09 10.58
C LEU A 20 -6.70 5.20 9.59
N PHE A 21 -6.03 4.72 8.54
CA PHE A 21 -6.52 3.65 7.68
C PHE A 21 -6.38 2.31 8.40
N GLU A 22 -7.38 1.44 8.33
CA GLU A 22 -7.45 0.16 9.06
C GLU A 22 -7.20 0.28 10.59
N GLY A 23 -7.33 1.49 11.14
CA GLY A 23 -6.97 1.76 12.54
C GLY A 23 -5.47 1.77 12.84
N LEU A 24 -4.61 1.65 11.82
CA LEU A 24 -3.16 1.50 11.94
C LEU A 24 -2.38 2.62 11.23
N TRP A 25 -2.71 2.97 10.00
CA TRP A 25 -1.85 3.76 9.12
C TRP A 25 -2.28 5.23 9.10
N PRO A 26 -1.42 6.19 9.47
CA PRO A 26 -1.75 7.60 9.50
C PRO A 26 -2.19 8.15 8.14
N LEU A 27 -3.25 8.95 8.14
CA LEU A 27 -3.83 9.61 6.98
C LEU A 27 -3.75 11.14 7.11
N PRO A 28 -2.56 11.76 7.07
CA PRO A 28 -2.43 13.21 7.25
C PRO A 28 -3.12 14.01 6.14
N TYR A 29 -3.35 13.39 4.97
CA TYR A 29 -4.01 13.98 3.82
C TYR A 29 -5.37 13.35 3.52
N GLY A 30 -5.93 12.57 4.47
CA GLY A 30 -7.18 11.82 4.27
C GLY A 30 -7.03 10.64 3.33
N VAL A 31 -8.17 10.20 2.77
CA VAL A 31 -8.28 9.08 1.82
C VAL A 31 -9.50 9.28 0.93
N THR A 32 -9.55 8.63 -0.23
CA THR A 32 -10.77 8.52 -1.03
C THR A 32 -11.39 7.14 -0.89
N TYR A 33 -12.71 7.05 -1.01
CA TYR A 33 -13.44 5.81 -1.26
C TYR A 33 -14.08 5.95 -2.62
N ASN A 34 -13.44 5.36 -3.63
CA ASN A 34 -13.85 5.49 -5.01
C ASN A 34 -14.89 4.42 -5.35
N SER A 35 -15.96 4.86 -5.97
CA SER A 35 -16.99 4.03 -6.56
C SER A 35 -17.33 4.62 -7.93
N TYR A 36 -17.75 3.76 -8.86
CA TYR A 36 -17.93 4.14 -10.25
C TYR A 36 -19.27 3.64 -10.77
N LEU A 37 -19.94 4.46 -11.56
CA LEU A 37 -21.22 4.11 -12.18
C LEU A 37 -21.07 4.07 -13.69
N ILE A 38 -21.48 2.97 -14.29
CA ILE A 38 -21.57 2.78 -15.74
C ILE A 38 -23.02 2.98 -16.15
N ASP A 39 -23.29 4.07 -16.91
CA ASP A 39 -24.62 4.42 -17.39
C ASP A 39 -24.84 3.85 -18.80
N ASP A 40 -25.45 2.66 -18.87
CA ASP A 40 -25.72 1.95 -20.11
C ASP A 40 -27.18 1.46 -20.15
N GLU A 41 -27.55 0.56 -21.10
CA GLU A 41 -28.86 -0.10 -21.12
C GLU A 41 -29.13 -0.78 -19.78
N LYS A 42 -28.13 -1.48 -19.25
CA LYS A 42 -28.06 -1.96 -17.87
C LYS A 42 -27.13 -1.07 -17.07
N VAL A 43 -27.65 -0.47 -16.00
CA VAL A 43 -26.86 0.37 -15.11
C VAL A 43 -26.05 -0.51 -14.16
N CYS A 44 -24.76 -0.28 -14.12
CA CYS A 44 -23.85 -1.03 -13.27
C CYS A 44 -23.05 -0.12 -12.33
N LEU A 45 -23.11 -0.40 -11.05
CA LEU A 45 -22.29 0.23 -10.01
C LEU A 45 -21.10 -0.67 -9.70
N ILE A 46 -19.93 -0.08 -9.55
CA ILE A 46 -18.69 -0.77 -9.20
C ILE A 46 -18.24 -0.33 -7.82
N ASP A 47 -18.18 -1.27 -6.88
CA ASP A 47 -17.90 -1.09 -5.46
C ASP A 47 -18.80 -0.04 -4.81
N THR A 48 -18.71 0.16 -3.51
CA THR A 48 -19.42 1.18 -2.77
C THR A 48 -18.44 2.06 -2.00
N VAL A 49 -18.90 2.75 -0.98
CA VAL A 49 -18.08 3.59 -0.10
C VAL A 49 -18.28 3.18 1.35
N GLU A 50 -17.41 3.65 2.24
CA GLU A 50 -17.59 3.51 3.68
C GLU A 50 -18.97 4.03 4.12
N VAL A 51 -19.62 3.32 5.02
CA VAL A 51 -21.01 3.55 5.40
C VAL A 51 -21.29 4.96 5.95
N ASP A 52 -20.32 5.59 6.58
CA ASP A 52 -20.45 6.94 7.12
C ASP A 52 -20.66 8.00 6.02
N PHE A 53 -20.28 7.69 4.78
CA PHE A 53 -20.44 8.56 3.61
C PHE A 53 -21.65 8.22 2.75
N PHE A 54 -22.52 7.30 3.20
CA PHE A 54 -23.66 6.82 2.41
C PHE A 54 -24.57 7.96 1.91
N THR A 55 -24.80 9.00 2.70
CA THR A 55 -25.65 10.13 2.30
C THR A 55 -25.08 10.86 1.08
N GLN A 56 -23.78 11.20 1.09
CA GLN A 56 -23.12 11.82 -0.05
C GLN A 56 -23.11 10.89 -1.27
N PHE A 57 -22.88 9.61 -1.03
CA PHE A 57 -22.85 8.60 -2.07
C PHE A 57 -24.18 8.49 -2.81
N ILE A 58 -25.31 8.39 -2.07
CA ILE A 58 -26.63 8.27 -2.69
C ILE A 58 -27.04 9.57 -3.41
N GLU A 59 -26.63 10.74 -2.94
CA GLU A 59 -26.83 12.02 -3.63
C GLU A 59 -26.12 12.02 -4.97
N ARG A 60 -24.85 11.62 -5.05
CA ARG A 60 -24.08 11.53 -6.30
C ARG A 60 -24.64 10.51 -7.28
N LEU A 61 -25.10 9.36 -6.79
CA LEU A 61 -25.78 8.37 -7.61
C LEU A 61 -27.05 8.98 -8.27
N ARG A 62 -27.85 9.71 -7.49
CA ARG A 62 -29.07 10.36 -8.00
C ARG A 62 -28.79 11.47 -9.00
N GLU A 63 -27.70 12.21 -8.84
CA GLU A 63 -27.28 13.23 -9.81
C GLU A 63 -27.02 12.64 -11.21
N VAL A 64 -26.53 11.40 -11.28
CA VAL A 64 -26.29 10.71 -12.56
C VAL A 64 -27.54 9.99 -13.05
N LEU A 65 -28.21 9.26 -12.16
CA LEU A 65 -29.29 8.34 -12.52
C LEU A 65 -30.64 9.02 -12.71
N GLY A 66 -30.90 10.14 -12.00
CA GLY A 66 -32.26 10.64 -11.86
C GLY A 66 -33.17 9.56 -11.22
N ASP A 67 -34.19 9.15 -11.93
CA ASP A 67 -35.17 8.12 -11.49
C ASP A 67 -34.80 6.68 -11.93
N ARG A 68 -33.71 6.50 -12.64
CA ARG A 68 -33.29 5.16 -13.10
C ARG A 68 -32.86 4.27 -11.91
N GLN A 69 -33.05 2.97 -12.09
CA GLN A 69 -32.61 1.96 -11.13
C GLN A 69 -31.22 1.45 -11.48
N ILE A 70 -30.53 0.90 -10.49
CA ILE A 70 -29.25 0.18 -10.67
C ILE A 70 -29.58 -1.30 -10.88
N ASP A 71 -29.17 -1.86 -12.01
CA ASP A 71 -29.39 -3.28 -12.32
C ASP A 71 -28.35 -4.15 -11.59
N TYR A 72 -27.07 -3.74 -11.61
CA TYR A 72 -25.96 -4.51 -11.09
C TYR A 72 -25.09 -3.72 -10.12
N LEU A 73 -24.57 -4.41 -9.09
CA LEU A 73 -23.50 -3.96 -8.23
C LEU A 73 -22.36 -4.98 -8.30
N VAL A 74 -21.25 -4.63 -8.91
CA VAL A 74 -20.03 -5.43 -8.89
C VAL A 74 -19.24 -5.09 -7.64
N ILE A 75 -18.83 -6.11 -6.88
CA ILE A 75 -17.94 -5.96 -5.73
C ILE A 75 -16.60 -6.60 -6.06
N ASN A 76 -15.60 -5.75 -6.30
CA ASN A 76 -14.22 -6.20 -6.52
C ASN A 76 -13.53 -6.56 -5.21
N HIS A 77 -13.90 -5.87 -4.10
CA HIS A 77 -13.29 -6.06 -2.79
C HIS A 77 -14.31 -5.91 -1.66
N MET A 78 -14.21 -6.76 -0.64
CA MET A 78 -15.19 -6.84 0.46
C MET A 78 -14.78 -6.11 1.73
N GLU A 79 -13.65 -5.39 1.73
CA GLU A 79 -13.30 -4.55 2.86
C GLU A 79 -14.38 -3.50 3.13
N PRO A 80 -14.74 -3.23 4.41
CA PRO A 80 -15.90 -2.40 4.76
C PRO A 80 -15.90 -0.98 4.19
N ASP A 81 -14.75 -0.41 3.88
CA ASP A 81 -14.66 0.93 3.27
C ASP A 81 -15.06 0.95 1.77
N HIS A 82 -15.19 -0.23 1.13
CA HIS A 82 -15.71 -0.40 -0.23
C HIS A 82 -17.03 -1.16 -0.28
N SER A 83 -17.37 -1.87 0.79
CA SER A 83 -18.56 -2.73 0.83
C SER A 83 -19.57 -2.32 1.90
N GLY A 84 -19.20 -1.44 2.83
CA GLY A 84 -20.02 -1.09 4.00
C GLY A 84 -21.39 -0.49 3.66
N SER A 85 -21.52 0.12 2.48
CA SER A 85 -22.77 0.72 2.03
C SER A 85 -23.74 -0.26 1.37
N ILE A 86 -23.38 -1.53 1.12
CA ILE A 86 -24.21 -2.53 0.41
C ILE A 86 -25.60 -2.69 1.07
N GLY A 87 -25.65 -2.84 2.38
CA GLY A 87 -26.90 -3.06 3.11
C GLY A 87 -27.88 -1.89 3.02
N LEU A 88 -27.37 -0.64 3.01
CA LEU A 88 -28.17 0.55 2.83
C LEU A 88 -28.55 0.75 1.37
N LEU A 89 -27.63 0.53 0.43
CA LEU A 89 -27.89 0.66 -1.00
C LEU A 89 -29.05 -0.22 -1.44
N ARG A 90 -29.13 -1.46 -0.96
CA ARG A 90 -30.25 -2.38 -1.25
C ARG A 90 -31.61 -1.94 -0.70
N LYS A 91 -31.66 -1.03 0.27
CA LYS A 91 -32.93 -0.42 0.71
C LYS A 91 -33.44 0.61 -0.28
N TYR A 92 -32.51 1.29 -0.99
CA TYR A 92 -32.85 2.28 -2.03
C TYR A 92 -33.07 1.63 -3.39
N TYR A 93 -32.31 0.58 -3.71
CA TYR A 93 -32.38 -0.19 -4.95
C TYR A 93 -32.62 -1.68 -4.65
N PRO A 94 -33.85 -2.07 -4.27
CA PRO A 94 -34.12 -3.42 -3.74
C PRO A 94 -33.92 -4.53 -4.77
N ASN A 95 -33.95 -4.21 -6.06
CA ASN A 95 -33.81 -5.17 -7.16
C ASN A 95 -32.36 -5.30 -7.67
N ILE A 96 -31.41 -4.56 -7.09
CA ILE A 96 -30.01 -4.59 -7.51
C ILE A 96 -29.44 -6.02 -7.35
N GLN A 97 -28.87 -6.57 -8.42
CA GLN A 97 -28.17 -7.85 -8.39
C GLN A 97 -26.70 -7.65 -8.08
N VAL A 98 -26.22 -8.32 -7.02
CA VAL A 98 -24.81 -8.22 -6.59
C VAL A 98 -23.97 -9.24 -7.35
N ILE A 99 -22.93 -8.75 -8.03
CA ILE A 99 -21.98 -9.55 -8.82
C ILE A 99 -20.68 -9.67 -8.03
N GLY A 100 -20.19 -10.89 -7.90
CA GLY A 100 -18.95 -11.20 -7.20
C GLY A 100 -18.58 -12.66 -7.31
N ASN A 101 -17.65 -13.12 -6.52
CA ASN A 101 -17.34 -14.53 -6.42
C ASN A 101 -17.88 -15.14 -5.11
N LYS A 102 -17.76 -16.46 -4.99
CA LYS A 102 -18.30 -17.18 -3.82
C LYS A 102 -17.77 -16.63 -2.48
N LYS A 103 -16.49 -16.27 -2.40
CA LYS A 103 -15.90 -15.74 -1.16
C LYS A 103 -16.44 -14.35 -0.84
N SER A 104 -16.65 -13.50 -1.85
CA SER A 104 -17.31 -12.20 -1.68
C SER A 104 -18.70 -12.36 -1.08
N PHE A 105 -19.48 -13.35 -1.55
CA PHE A 105 -20.83 -13.61 -1.02
C PHE A 105 -20.81 -14.19 0.40
N ASP A 106 -19.85 -15.05 0.72
CA ASP A 106 -19.67 -15.55 2.08
C ASP A 106 -19.38 -14.38 3.06
N MET A 107 -18.48 -13.45 2.67
CA MET A 107 -18.17 -12.25 3.45
C MET A 107 -19.35 -11.28 3.53
N MET A 108 -20.04 -11.02 2.42
CA MET A 108 -21.24 -10.16 2.38
C MET A 108 -22.33 -10.70 3.30
N SER A 109 -22.52 -12.01 3.30
CA SER A 109 -23.43 -12.68 4.23
C SER A 109 -23.00 -12.50 5.69
N GLY A 110 -21.70 -12.63 5.97
CA GLY A 110 -21.14 -12.49 7.32
C GLY A 110 -21.23 -11.07 7.85
N PHE A 111 -20.80 -10.08 7.05
CA PHE A 111 -20.76 -8.67 7.46
C PHE A 111 -22.15 -8.02 7.48
N TYR A 112 -22.96 -8.27 6.47
CA TYR A 112 -24.17 -7.48 6.21
C TYR A 112 -25.48 -8.29 6.22
N GLY A 113 -25.41 -9.62 6.37
CA GLY A 113 -26.58 -10.49 6.34
C GLY A 113 -27.25 -10.60 4.96
N VAL A 114 -26.64 -10.07 3.90
CA VAL A 114 -27.16 -10.09 2.52
C VAL A 114 -26.80 -11.42 1.86
N LYS A 115 -27.80 -12.16 1.34
CA LYS A 115 -27.61 -13.53 0.81
C LYS A 115 -28.30 -13.76 -0.53
N ASP A 116 -29.22 -12.89 -0.90
CA ASP A 116 -30.10 -13.04 -2.04
C ASP A 116 -29.70 -12.10 -3.19
N ASN A 117 -30.27 -12.36 -4.38
CA ASN A 117 -30.06 -11.61 -5.60
C ASN A 117 -28.58 -11.43 -5.97
N THR A 118 -27.85 -12.53 -5.99
CA THR A 118 -26.43 -12.60 -6.31
C THR A 118 -26.20 -13.26 -7.67
N LEU A 119 -25.15 -12.84 -8.36
CA LEU A 119 -24.64 -13.46 -9.59
C LEU A 119 -23.15 -13.80 -9.40
N GLU A 120 -22.85 -15.08 -9.29
CA GLU A 120 -21.46 -15.54 -9.21
C GLU A 120 -20.79 -15.50 -10.56
N VAL A 121 -19.60 -14.90 -10.63
CA VAL A 121 -18.78 -14.82 -11.84
C VAL A 121 -17.42 -15.50 -11.66
N LYS A 122 -16.85 -15.97 -12.76
CA LYS A 122 -15.57 -16.68 -12.81
C LYS A 122 -14.52 -15.88 -13.58
N ASN A 123 -13.26 -16.29 -13.43
CA ASN A 123 -12.15 -15.68 -14.14
C ASN A 123 -12.34 -15.75 -15.68
N GLY A 124 -12.28 -14.60 -16.34
CA GLY A 124 -12.43 -14.46 -17.78
C GLY A 124 -13.88 -14.38 -18.27
N GLU A 125 -14.86 -14.55 -17.39
CA GLU A 125 -16.29 -14.45 -17.74
C GLU A 125 -16.68 -13.03 -18.13
N GLU A 126 -17.64 -12.90 -19.03
CA GLU A 126 -18.09 -11.61 -19.55
C GLU A 126 -19.58 -11.39 -19.28
N LEU A 127 -19.96 -10.12 -19.09
CA LEU A 127 -21.34 -9.67 -18.92
C LEU A 127 -21.58 -8.40 -19.76
N SER A 128 -22.56 -8.45 -20.66
CA SER A 128 -22.97 -7.28 -21.45
C SER A 128 -23.87 -6.36 -20.65
N LEU A 129 -23.62 -5.05 -20.74
CA LEU A 129 -24.49 -3.99 -20.23
C LEU A 129 -25.29 -3.30 -21.33
N GLY A 130 -25.02 -3.64 -22.58
CA GLY A 130 -25.53 -3.00 -23.81
C GLY A 130 -24.36 -2.58 -24.70
N ASN A 131 -23.91 -1.34 -24.58
CA ASN A 131 -22.75 -0.80 -25.30
C ASN A 131 -21.41 -1.18 -24.63
N HIS A 132 -21.43 -1.45 -23.33
CA HIS A 132 -20.27 -1.90 -22.57
C HIS A 132 -20.35 -3.40 -22.28
N THR A 133 -19.16 -4.02 -22.16
CA THR A 133 -19.02 -5.40 -21.71
C THR A 133 -18.04 -5.46 -20.54
N LEU A 134 -18.47 -6.03 -19.44
CA LEU A 134 -17.62 -6.30 -18.28
C LEU A 134 -16.90 -7.64 -18.48
N GLN A 135 -15.61 -7.70 -18.11
CA GLN A 135 -14.86 -8.94 -18.02
C GLN A 135 -14.18 -9.04 -16.65
N PHE A 136 -14.30 -10.21 -16.00
CA PHE A 136 -13.87 -10.39 -14.62
C PHE A 136 -12.56 -11.16 -14.52
N PHE A 137 -11.63 -10.66 -13.69
CA PHE A 137 -10.33 -11.27 -13.43
C PHE A 137 -10.20 -11.55 -11.93
N MET A 138 -10.14 -12.83 -11.54
CA MET A 138 -9.91 -13.18 -10.14
C MET A 138 -8.46 -12.90 -9.76
N THR A 139 -8.25 -12.06 -8.76
CA THR A 139 -6.93 -11.61 -8.29
C THR A 139 -6.77 -11.86 -6.79
N PRO A 140 -6.95 -13.12 -6.31
CA PRO A 140 -6.97 -13.44 -4.90
C PRO A 140 -5.69 -13.01 -4.21
N MET A 141 -5.81 -12.51 -2.97
CA MET A 141 -4.74 -11.99 -2.13
C MET A 141 -4.09 -10.70 -2.68
N VAL A 142 -4.84 -9.90 -3.46
CA VAL A 142 -4.45 -8.53 -3.80
C VAL A 142 -5.51 -7.53 -3.24
N HIS A 143 -5.66 -7.32 -1.88
CA HIS A 143 -4.84 -8.01 -0.86
C HIS A 143 -5.64 -9.04 -0.04
N TRP A 144 -6.94 -9.21 -0.25
CA TRP A 144 -7.80 -10.22 0.40
C TRP A 144 -8.10 -11.42 -0.53
N PRO A 145 -8.58 -12.56 0.04
CA PRO A 145 -8.71 -13.80 -0.74
C PRO A 145 -9.85 -13.80 -1.79
N GLU A 146 -10.79 -12.86 -1.70
CA GLU A 146 -11.93 -12.74 -2.61
C GLU A 146 -11.70 -11.71 -3.73
N THR A 147 -10.62 -10.93 -3.68
CA THR A 147 -10.42 -9.81 -4.60
C THR A 147 -10.48 -10.22 -6.07
N MET A 148 -11.08 -9.37 -6.86
CA MET A 148 -11.11 -9.46 -8.31
C MET A 148 -10.95 -8.08 -8.95
N MET A 149 -10.66 -8.03 -10.23
CA MET A 149 -10.64 -6.83 -11.04
C MET A 149 -11.67 -6.94 -12.14
N THR A 150 -12.30 -5.84 -12.52
CA THR A 150 -13.32 -5.79 -13.56
C THR A 150 -12.87 -4.86 -14.67
N LEU A 151 -12.72 -5.38 -15.88
CA LEU A 151 -12.45 -4.60 -17.09
C LEU A 151 -13.77 -4.25 -17.76
N CYS A 152 -14.07 -2.99 -17.91
CA CYS A 152 -15.16 -2.46 -18.72
C CYS A 152 -14.63 -2.13 -20.13
N LYS A 153 -15.13 -2.83 -21.12
CA LYS A 153 -14.82 -2.65 -22.54
C LYS A 153 -15.91 -1.82 -23.20
N GLY A 154 -15.52 -0.79 -23.93
CA GLY A 154 -16.38 0.09 -24.71
C GLY A 154 -15.57 0.82 -25.78
N GLU A 155 -15.88 2.09 -26.06
CA GLU A 155 -15.03 2.94 -26.91
C GLU A 155 -13.64 3.14 -26.31
N VAL A 156 -13.58 3.20 -24.98
CA VAL A 156 -12.38 3.19 -24.17
C VAL A 156 -12.52 2.13 -23.09
N SER A 157 -11.39 1.67 -22.55
CA SER A 157 -11.35 0.62 -21.54
C SER A 157 -11.09 1.19 -20.14
N HIS A 158 -11.87 0.74 -19.14
CA HIS A 158 -11.69 1.09 -17.74
C HIS A 158 -11.41 -0.19 -16.94
N LEU A 159 -10.29 -0.24 -16.24
CA LEU A 159 -9.97 -1.34 -15.33
C LEU A 159 -10.27 -0.90 -13.89
N PHE A 160 -11.28 -1.50 -13.29
CA PHE A 160 -11.63 -1.34 -11.88
C PHE A 160 -10.87 -2.37 -11.07
N THR A 161 -10.01 -1.93 -10.17
CA THR A 161 -8.94 -2.78 -9.61
C THR A 161 -9.10 -3.13 -8.13
N GLY A 162 -10.19 -2.65 -7.50
CA GLY A 162 -10.19 -2.63 -6.04
C GLY A 162 -9.01 -1.79 -5.55
N ASP A 163 -8.35 -2.22 -4.52
CA ASP A 163 -7.24 -1.52 -3.87
C ASP A 163 -5.94 -1.48 -4.65
N ALA A 164 -5.77 -2.40 -5.60
CA ALA A 164 -4.57 -2.38 -6.42
C ALA A 164 -4.42 -1.05 -7.17
N PHE A 165 -3.19 -0.55 -7.23
CA PHE A 165 -2.83 0.73 -7.85
C PHE A 165 -3.36 1.97 -7.12
N GLY A 166 -3.93 1.80 -5.93
CA GLY A 166 -4.38 2.88 -5.07
C GLY A 166 -3.25 3.63 -4.36
N CYS A 167 -3.57 4.78 -3.80
CA CYS A 167 -2.69 5.54 -2.93
C CYS A 167 -3.49 6.22 -1.81
N PHE A 168 -2.84 6.49 -0.68
CA PHE A 168 -3.43 7.33 0.36
C PHE A 168 -3.56 8.78 -0.13
N GLY A 169 -4.45 9.53 0.51
CA GLY A 169 -4.69 10.94 0.26
C GLY A 169 -6.04 11.23 -0.40
N ALA A 170 -6.71 12.25 0.09
CA ALA A 170 -7.92 12.79 -0.50
C ALA A 170 -7.59 13.70 -1.69
N LEU A 171 -8.41 13.69 -2.73
CA LEU A 171 -8.19 14.48 -3.94
C LEU A 171 -8.60 15.95 -3.74
N ASN A 172 -7.84 16.87 -4.32
CA ASN A 172 -8.00 18.31 -4.21
C ASN A 172 -8.56 18.92 -5.49
N GLY A 173 -9.78 18.52 -5.87
CA GLY A 173 -10.52 19.08 -7.00
C GLY A 173 -10.50 18.19 -8.24
N GLY A 174 -9.34 17.90 -8.85
CA GLY A 174 -9.24 16.99 -9.97
C GLY A 174 -9.37 15.52 -9.54
N LEU A 175 -9.78 14.67 -10.49
CA LEU A 175 -9.94 13.23 -10.31
C LEU A 175 -8.91 12.43 -11.13
N ILE A 176 -8.72 12.82 -12.39
CA ILE A 176 -7.84 12.13 -13.33
C ILE A 176 -6.41 12.65 -13.16
N ASP A 177 -5.43 11.81 -13.29
CA ASP A 177 -4.00 12.13 -13.09
C ASP A 177 -3.49 13.30 -13.94
N GLN A 178 -4.16 13.63 -15.04
CA GLN A 178 -3.87 14.80 -15.87
C GLN A 178 -4.38 16.13 -15.28
N GLU A 179 -5.32 16.07 -14.35
CA GLU A 179 -5.97 17.24 -13.73
C GLU A 179 -5.30 17.67 -12.43
N ILE A 180 -4.37 16.86 -11.91
CA ILE A 180 -3.75 17.05 -10.60
C ILE A 180 -2.22 17.06 -10.69
N ASP A 181 -1.58 17.65 -9.70
CA ASP A 181 -0.17 17.40 -9.42
C ASP A 181 -0.02 15.99 -8.80
N THR A 182 0.66 15.08 -9.51
CA THR A 182 0.83 13.69 -9.11
C THR A 182 2.08 13.44 -8.28
N ASP A 183 2.93 14.41 -8.00
CA ASP A 183 4.21 14.17 -7.33
C ASP A 183 4.04 13.53 -5.96
N TRP A 184 3.05 13.97 -5.19
CA TRP A 184 2.73 13.40 -3.90
C TRP A 184 2.12 11.98 -4.00
N CYS A 185 1.39 11.68 -5.08
CA CYS A 185 0.74 10.38 -5.27
C CYS A 185 1.74 9.23 -5.33
N TRP A 186 2.92 9.45 -5.94
CA TRP A 186 3.91 8.38 -6.12
C TRP A 186 4.45 7.87 -4.79
N LEU A 187 4.75 8.76 -3.85
CA LEU A 187 5.20 8.38 -2.51
C LEU A 187 4.07 7.73 -1.70
N GLU A 188 2.87 8.29 -1.78
CA GLU A 188 1.70 7.73 -1.10
C GLU A 188 1.26 6.38 -1.69
N MET A 189 1.48 6.11 -2.99
CA MET A 189 1.29 4.80 -3.60
C MET A 189 2.30 3.78 -3.08
N VAL A 190 3.59 4.15 -2.98
CA VAL A 190 4.61 3.27 -2.39
C VAL A 190 4.28 3.01 -0.92
N ARG A 191 3.82 4.02 -0.19
CA ARG A 191 3.41 3.87 1.21
C ARG A 191 2.17 2.98 1.33
N TYR A 192 1.17 3.16 0.46
CA TYR A 192 0.00 2.29 0.39
C TYR A 192 0.42 0.84 0.12
N TYR A 193 1.18 0.63 -0.96
CA TYR A 193 1.66 -0.70 -1.33
C TYR A 193 2.42 -1.38 -0.18
N SER A 194 3.42 -0.72 0.41
CA SER A 194 4.29 -1.29 1.45
C SER A 194 3.52 -1.68 2.71
N ASN A 195 2.46 -0.95 3.05
CA ASN A 195 1.68 -1.19 4.27
C ASN A 195 0.53 -2.19 4.06
N ILE A 196 -0.13 -2.16 2.89
CA ILE A 196 -1.36 -2.92 2.61
C ILE A 196 -1.08 -4.17 1.76
N VAL A 197 -0.34 -4.02 0.65
CA VAL A 197 -0.15 -5.07 -0.36
C VAL A 197 1.18 -5.81 -0.19
N GLY A 198 2.17 -5.20 0.45
CA GLY A 198 3.60 -5.57 0.41
C GLY A 198 3.95 -7.03 0.64
N LYS A 199 3.20 -7.76 1.48
CA LYS A 199 3.38 -9.20 1.70
C LYS A 199 3.07 -10.04 0.46
N TYR A 200 2.22 -9.55 -0.44
CA TYR A 200 1.56 -10.32 -1.48
C TYR A 200 2.21 -10.14 -2.87
N GLY A 201 3.55 -10.04 -2.95
CA GLY A 201 4.27 -9.86 -4.21
C GLY A 201 3.93 -10.91 -5.28
N THR A 202 3.92 -12.20 -4.93
CA THR A 202 3.54 -13.29 -5.86
C THR A 202 2.08 -13.18 -6.34
N PRO A 203 1.07 -12.95 -5.50
CA PRO A 203 -0.29 -12.64 -5.94
C PRO A 203 -0.36 -11.46 -6.92
N VAL A 204 0.35 -10.36 -6.64
CA VAL A 204 0.41 -9.20 -7.55
C VAL A 204 1.00 -9.59 -8.90
N GLN A 205 2.12 -10.33 -8.94
CA GLN A 205 2.70 -10.84 -10.18
C GLN A 205 1.73 -11.72 -10.98
N ASN A 206 0.93 -12.54 -10.29
CA ASN A 206 -0.09 -13.36 -10.92
C ASN A 206 -1.25 -12.52 -11.50
N ALA A 207 -1.64 -11.44 -10.81
CA ALA A 207 -2.63 -10.49 -11.31
C ALA A 207 -2.11 -9.77 -12.56
N LEU A 208 -0.88 -9.23 -12.53
CA LEU A 208 -0.26 -8.56 -13.66
C LEU A 208 -0.14 -9.48 -14.90
N LYS A 209 0.20 -10.77 -14.70
CA LYS A 209 0.22 -11.75 -15.79
C LYS A 209 -1.14 -11.94 -16.47
N LYS A 210 -2.24 -11.88 -15.72
CA LYS A 210 -3.61 -11.99 -16.27
C LYS A 210 -4.00 -10.76 -17.09
N LEU A 211 -3.46 -9.60 -16.75
CA LEU A 211 -3.70 -8.35 -17.46
C LEU A 211 -2.74 -8.13 -18.63
N ALA A 212 -1.71 -8.97 -18.78
CA ALA A 212 -0.70 -8.82 -19.83
C ALA A 212 -1.34 -8.88 -21.24
N GLY A 213 -1.03 -7.87 -22.06
CA GLY A 213 -1.56 -7.75 -23.43
C GLY A 213 -2.97 -7.16 -23.53
N ILE A 214 -3.61 -6.83 -22.40
CA ILE A 214 -4.87 -6.09 -22.39
C ILE A 214 -4.57 -4.61 -22.51
N HIS A 215 -5.24 -3.93 -23.43
CA HIS A 215 -5.19 -2.48 -23.53
C HIS A 215 -6.05 -1.85 -22.42
N ILE A 216 -5.46 -0.95 -21.65
CA ILE A 216 -6.12 -0.26 -20.53
C ILE A 216 -5.94 1.24 -20.72
N ASP A 217 -7.05 1.96 -20.96
CA ASP A 217 -7.03 3.41 -21.06
C ASP A 217 -7.06 4.07 -19.68
N TYR A 218 -7.86 3.51 -18.75
CA TYR A 218 -8.05 4.05 -17.41
C TYR A 218 -7.89 2.94 -16.36
N ILE A 219 -7.08 3.20 -15.32
CA ILE A 219 -7.09 2.41 -14.08
C ILE A 219 -7.90 3.18 -13.03
N CYS A 220 -8.95 2.53 -12.54
CA CYS A 220 -9.93 3.04 -11.61
C CYS A 220 -9.83 2.27 -10.29
N SER A 221 -8.90 2.66 -9.41
CA SER A 221 -8.73 2.05 -8.09
C SER A 221 -9.74 2.61 -7.08
N THR A 222 -9.89 1.92 -5.95
CA THR A 222 -10.76 2.35 -4.85
C THR A 222 -10.20 3.51 -4.03
N HIS A 223 -8.90 3.80 -4.16
CA HIS A 223 -8.22 4.90 -3.48
C HIS A 223 -7.34 5.71 -4.42
N GLY A 224 -7.30 7.03 -4.19
CA GLY A 224 -6.47 7.97 -4.96
C GLY A 224 -7.09 8.36 -6.31
N PRO A 225 -6.27 8.87 -7.25
CA PRO A 225 -6.75 9.35 -8.55
C PRO A 225 -7.08 8.20 -9.52
N VAL A 226 -7.84 8.53 -10.55
CA VAL A 226 -7.96 7.70 -11.75
C VAL A 226 -6.73 7.91 -12.62
N TRP A 227 -6.05 6.82 -12.97
CA TRP A 227 -4.85 6.86 -13.79
C TRP A 227 -5.22 6.70 -15.27
N HIS A 228 -4.78 7.64 -16.09
CA HIS A 228 -4.96 7.64 -17.55
C HIS A 228 -3.62 7.88 -18.27
N LYS A 229 -2.98 9.00 -17.99
CA LYS A 229 -1.68 9.34 -18.58
C LYS A 229 -0.56 8.41 -18.10
N TYR A 230 -0.63 7.97 -16.86
CA TYR A 230 0.44 7.23 -16.20
C TYR A 230 0.14 5.75 -15.97
N VAL A 231 -0.77 5.14 -16.75
CA VAL A 231 -1.14 3.71 -16.66
C VAL A 231 0.11 2.81 -16.66
N ASP A 232 0.99 2.96 -17.64
CA ASP A 232 2.21 2.14 -17.74
C ASP A 232 3.17 2.35 -16.56
N LYS A 233 3.29 3.59 -16.09
CA LYS A 233 4.14 3.92 -14.94
C LYS A 233 3.61 3.27 -13.65
N VAL A 234 2.30 3.29 -13.45
CA VAL A 234 1.63 2.69 -12.29
C VAL A 234 1.79 1.17 -12.30
N ILE A 235 1.54 0.54 -13.45
CA ILE A 235 1.75 -0.92 -13.63
C ILE A 235 3.21 -1.28 -13.41
N GLY A 236 4.14 -0.52 -13.99
CA GLY A 236 5.58 -0.73 -13.83
C GLY A 236 6.06 -0.56 -12.40
N LEU A 237 5.48 0.37 -11.63
CA LEU A 237 5.80 0.53 -10.21
C LEU A 237 5.34 -0.68 -9.38
N TYR A 238 4.11 -1.17 -9.61
CA TYR A 238 3.60 -2.37 -8.96
C TYR A 238 4.41 -3.63 -9.35
N ASP A 239 4.82 -3.75 -10.62
CA ASP A 239 5.68 -4.85 -11.10
C ASP A 239 7.01 -4.88 -10.34
N ARG A 240 7.71 -3.75 -10.23
CA ARG A 240 8.97 -3.65 -9.49
C ARG A 240 8.79 -3.95 -7.99
N MET A 241 7.81 -3.31 -7.34
CA MET A 241 7.58 -3.50 -5.91
C MET A 241 7.23 -4.95 -5.58
N SER A 242 6.43 -5.62 -6.40
CA SER A 242 6.03 -7.02 -6.19
C SER A 242 7.14 -8.03 -6.47
N LYS A 243 8.19 -7.64 -7.16
CA LYS A 243 9.45 -8.40 -7.34
C LYS A 243 10.48 -8.05 -6.26
N TYR A 244 10.16 -7.12 -5.36
CA TYR A 244 11.10 -6.57 -4.38
C TYR A 244 12.36 -5.98 -5.04
N GLU A 245 12.19 -5.35 -6.21
CA GLU A 245 13.25 -4.60 -6.87
C GLU A 245 13.43 -3.25 -6.15
N THR A 246 14.66 -2.96 -5.76
CA THR A 246 15.02 -1.80 -4.94
C THR A 246 15.89 -0.80 -5.70
N GLU A 247 15.94 0.43 -5.20
CA GLU A 247 16.85 1.49 -5.65
C GLU A 247 18.12 1.50 -4.78
N PRO A 248 19.27 1.93 -5.32
CA PRO A 248 20.45 2.20 -4.48
C PRO A 248 20.15 3.30 -3.45
N GLY A 249 20.16 2.94 -2.18
CA GLY A 249 19.87 3.84 -1.08
C GLY A 249 19.95 3.13 0.26
N LEU A 250 19.97 3.90 1.33
CA LEU A 250 20.17 3.45 2.69
C LEU A 250 19.12 4.03 3.63
N VAL A 251 18.41 3.16 4.33
CA VAL A 251 17.54 3.52 5.45
C VAL A 251 18.27 3.18 6.74
N ILE A 252 18.40 4.16 7.62
CA ILE A 252 18.98 3.99 8.96
C ILE A 252 17.89 4.27 9.98
N CYS A 253 17.49 3.23 10.72
CA CYS A 253 16.50 3.33 11.78
C CYS A 253 17.19 3.23 13.14
N TYR A 254 16.89 4.15 14.04
CA TYR A 254 17.49 4.12 15.36
C TYR A 254 16.49 4.43 16.47
N GLY A 255 16.60 3.69 17.58
CA GLY A 255 16.03 4.06 18.86
C GLY A 255 17.08 4.81 19.69
N THR A 256 16.68 5.79 20.48
CA THR A 256 17.57 6.49 21.41
C THR A 256 16.79 7.06 22.58
N MET A 257 17.37 7.03 23.78
CA MET A 257 16.78 7.65 24.98
C MET A 257 17.37 9.04 25.23
N TYR A 258 18.69 9.18 25.12
CA TYR A 258 19.43 10.39 25.50
C TYR A 258 20.39 10.89 24.41
N GLY A 259 20.17 10.46 23.13
CA GLY A 259 20.92 10.91 21.97
C GLY A 259 22.23 10.14 21.67
N ASN A 260 22.70 9.22 22.52
CA ASN A 260 23.97 8.54 22.27
C ASN A 260 23.91 7.57 21.08
N THR A 261 22.82 6.78 20.95
CA THR A 261 22.61 5.88 19.79
C THR A 261 22.36 6.68 18.51
N GLU A 262 21.70 7.83 18.60
CA GLU A 262 21.52 8.78 17.49
C GLU A 262 22.86 9.25 16.92
N ARG A 263 23.84 9.59 17.78
CA ARG A 263 25.18 9.99 17.33
C ARG A 263 25.90 8.89 16.56
N MET A 264 25.68 7.61 16.90
CA MET A 264 26.18 6.48 16.10
C MET A 264 25.52 6.46 14.71
N ALA A 265 24.18 6.59 14.66
CA ALA A 265 23.42 6.62 13.40
C ALA A 265 23.88 7.76 12.48
N GLU A 266 24.07 8.95 13.01
CA GLU A 266 24.58 10.12 12.25
C GLU A 266 25.99 9.90 11.72
N GLN A 267 26.87 9.26 12.53
CA GLN A 267 28.22 8.94 12.11
C GLN A 267 28.26 7.89 10.98
N ILE A 268 27.43 6.85 11.07
CA ILE A 268 27.26 5.83 10.02
C ILE A 268 26.73 6.49 8.73
N ALA A 269 25.68 7.31 8.84
CA ALA A 269 25.11 8.03 7.71
C ALA A 269 26.13 8.94 7.03
N ARG A 270 26.94 9.67 7.80
CA ARG A 270 27.99 10.54 7.29
C ARG A 270 29.05 9.75 6.52
N ALA A 271 29.48 8.60 7.05
CA ALA A 271 30.47 7.76 6.41
C ALA A 271 29.93 7.15 5.09
N ALA A 272 28.67 6.68 5.06
CA ALA A 272 28.03 6.18 3.85
C ALA A 272 27.87 7.28 2.78
N SER A 273 27.49 8.48 3.20
CA SER A 273 27.40 9.66 2.29
C SER A 273 28.74 10.04 1.68
N LEU A 274 29.82 10.06 2.47
CA LEU A 274 31.16 10.35 1.99
C LEU A 274 31.68 9.26 1.04
N ALA A 275 31.24 8.02 1.22
CA ALA A 275 31.53 6.89 0.34
C ALA A 275 30.67 6.87 -0.95
N GLY A 276 29.74 7.83 -1.13
CA GLY A 276 29.03 8.03 -2.39
C GLY A 276 27.53 7.73 -2.38
N VAL A 277 26.96 7.19 -1.29
CA VAL A 277 25.51 6.94 -1.21
C VAL A 277 24.77 8.28 -1.18
N LYS A 278 23.88 8.50 -2.15
CA LYS A 278 23.11 9.76 -2.29
C LYS A 278 21.77 9.72 -1.56
N ASN A 279 21.09 8.58 -1.61
CA ASN A 279 19.77 8.40 -1.00
C ASN A 279 19.94 7.81 0.39
N ILE A 280 19.98 8.65 1.42
CA ILE A 280 20.04 8.21 2.83
C ILE A 280 18.83 8.77 3.57
N ARG A 281 18.16 7.91 4.32
CA ARG A 281 17.06 8.27 5.22
C ARG A 281 17.43 7.89 6.66
N LEU A 282 17.30 8.84 7.57
CA LEU A 282 17.48 8.62 9.01
C LEU A 282 16.13 8.71 9.71
N TYR A 283 15.78 7.67 10.47
CA TYR A 283 14.52 7.61 11.20
C TYR A 283 14.74 7.29 12.68
N ASN A 284 14.26 8.20 13.53
CA ASN A 284 14.05 7.89 14.93
C ASN A 284 12.73 7.14 15.08
N VAL A 285 12.79 5.85 15.43
CA VAL A 285 11.63 4.97 15.52
C VAL A 285 10.61 5.37 16.57
N SER A 286 11.00 6.18 17.56
CA SER A 286 10.08 6.75 18.56
C SER A 286 9.34 8.00 18.08
N LYS A 287 9.75 8.58 16.94
CA LYS A 287 9.20 9.84 16.42
C LYS A 287 8.52 9.68 15.07
N THR A 288 8.92 8.67 14.30
CA THR A 288 8.40 8.43 12.94
C THR A 288 7.55 7.17 12.94
N HIS A 289 6.31 7.30 12.49
CA HIS A 289 5.42 6.15 12.39
C HIS A 289 5.96 5.13 11.37
N HIS A 290 5.86 3.85 11.68
CA HIS A 290 6.41 2.75 10.87
C HIS A 290 5.94 2.76 9.43
N SER A 291 4.73 3.26 9.16
CA SER A 291 4.18 3.40 7.80
C SER A 291 5.12 4.12 6.84
N TYR A 292 5.77 5.19 7.29
CA TYR A 292 6.72 5.96 6.47
C TYR A 292 8.09 5.28 6.36
N ILE A 293 8.50 4.59 7.41
CA ILE A 293 9.77 3.84 7.42
C ILE A 293 9.68 2.66 6.44
N LEU A 294 8.58 1.91 6.48
CA LEU A 294 8.31 0.80 5.57
C LEU A 294 8.29 1.23 4.10
N GLN A 295 7.72 2.40 3.80
CA GLN A 295 7.75 2.99 2.47
C GLN A 295 9.18 3.07 1.91
N ASP A 296 10.12 3.59 2.70
CA ASP A 296 11.50 3.75 2.26
C ASP A 296 12.30 2.43 2.33
N ILE A 297 11.96 1.51 3.23
CA ILE A 297 12.53 0.15 3.24
C ILE A 297 12.13 -0.59 1.95
N PHE A 298 10.88 -0.52 1.51
CA PHE A 298 10.47 -1.11 0.23
C PHE A 298 11.19 -0.50 -0.98
N ARG A 299 11.57 0.77 -0.87
CA ARG A 299 12.21 1.51 -1.95
C ARG A 299 13.72 1.29 -2.02
N PHE A 300 14.42 1.26 -0.88
CA PHE A 300 15.87 1.25 -0.81
C PHE A 300 16.43 -0.07 -0.32
N ARG A 301 17.53 -0.52 -0.97
CA ARG A 301 18.13 -1.83 -0.72
C ARG A 301 18.82 -1.96 0.65
N GLY A 302 19.45 -0.90 1.15
CA GLY A 302 20.23 -0.94 2.40
C GLY A 302 19.38 -0.60 3.62
N LEU A 303 19.47 -1.42 4.65
CA LEU A 303 18.87 -1.17 5.95
C LEU A 303 19.95 -1.25 7.03
N ILE A 304 20.08 -0.20 7.85
CA ILE A 304 20.86 -0.26 9.08
C ILE A 304 19.93 0.06 10.25
N VAL A 305 19.91 -0.81 11.25
CA VAL A 305 19.07 -0.66 12.44
C VAL A 305 19.91 -0.59 13.71
N GLY A 306 19.52 0.26 14.65
CA GLY A 306 20.26 0.42 15.87
C GLY A 306 19.41 0.84 17.05
N ALA A 307 19.72 0.31 18.24
CA ALA A 307 18.96 0.62 19.44
C ALA A 307 19.79 0.50 20.72
N PRO A 308 19.38 1.18 21.81
CA PRO A 308 19.92 0.91 23.12
C PRO A 308 19.36 -0.41 23.66
N THR A 309 20.11 -1.04 24.55
CA THR A 309 19.56 -2.08 25.44
C THR A 309 18.61 -1.44 26.45
N TYR A 310 17.38 -1.93 26.50
CA TYR A 310 16.35 -1.46 27.43
C TYR A 310 15.69 -2.65 28.14
N ASN A 311 15.52 -2.61 29.44
CA ASN A 311 14.94 -3.68 30.26
C ASN A 311 15.53 -5.09 29.93
N ALA A 312 16.86 -5.16 29.78
CA ALA A 312 17.60 -6.36 29.41
C ALA A 312 17.20 -6.99 28.06
N GLY A 313 16.62 -6.22 27.15
CA GLY A 313 16.17 -6.63 25.81
C GLY A 313 16.40 -5.56 24.77
N LEU A 314 15.75 -5.72 23.62
CA LEU A 314 15.73 -4.72 22.56
C LEU A 314 14.82 -3.55 22.97
N TYR A 315 15.12 -2.37 22.47
CA TYR A 315 14.28 -1.18 22.62
C TYR A 315 12.93 -1.40 21.92
N HIS A 316 11.83 -1.18 22.62
CA HIS A 316 10.48 -1.57 22.20
C HIS A 316 10.10 -1.12 20.79
N GLU A 317 10.29 0.16 20.48
CA GLU A 317 9.90 0.72 19.17
C GLU A 317 10.72 0.13 18.01
N MET A 318 11.95 -0.32 18.28
CA MET A 318 12.76 -1.02 17.30
C MET A 318 12.26 -2.46 17.11
N ASP A 319 11.88 -3.14 18.17
CA ASP A 319 11.30 -4.48 18.14
C ASP A 319 10.02 -4.51 17.31
N VAL A 320 9.13 -3.54 17.53
CA VAL A 320 7.91 -3.36 16.73
C VAL A 320 8.21 -3.11 15.25
N LEU A 321 9.19 -2.23 14.93
CA LEU A 321 9.59 -2.01 13.54
C LEU A 321 10.09 -3.29 12.86
N LEU A 322 10.94 -4.05 13.53
CA LEU A 322 11.46 -5.31 12.97
C LEU A 322 10.35 -6.34 12.73
N GLN A 323 9.38 -6.41 13.63
CA GLN A 323 8.17 -7.23 13.45
C GLN A 323 7.38 -6.80 12.22
N GLU A 324 7.19 -5.49 12.04
CA GLU A 324 6.47 -4.95 10.88
C GLU A 324 7.20 -5.24 9.55
N VAL A 325 8.53 -5.18 9.53
CA VAL A 325 9.35 -5.57 8.37
C VAL A 325 9.20 -7.06 8.07
N ALA A 326 9.32 -7.92 9.10
CA ALA A 326 9.20 -9.37 8.98
C ALA A 326 7.79 -9.78 8.46
N ASN A 327 6.73 -9.15 8.97
CA ASN A 327 5.34 -9.45 8.57
C ASN A 327 5.07 -9.22 7.08
N ARG A 328 5.88 -8.41 6.39
CA ARG A 328 5.75 -8.13 4.95
C ARG A 328 6.59 -9.03 4.06
N ASP A 329 7.32 -9.98 4.65
CA ASP A 329 8.15 -10.96 3.90
C ASP A 329 9.04 -10.28 2.84
N ILE A 330 9.61 -9.11 3.20
CA ILE A 330 10.46 -8.30 2.32
C ILE A 330 11.70 -9.11 1.94
N LYS A 331 12.18 -8.95 0.70
CA LYS A 331 13.32 -9.71 0.15
C LYS A 331 14.37 -8.80 -0.47
N ASN A 332 15.53 -9.37 -0.78
CA ASN A 332 16.61 -8.72 -1.53
C ASN A 332 17.22 -7.49 -0.85
N HIS A 333 17.30 -7.48 0.49
CA HIS A 333 17.88 -6.39 1.26
C HIS A 333 19.24 -6.72 1.85
N LEU A 334 20.03 -5.67 2.06
CA LEU A 334 21.27 -5.68 2.83
C LEU A 334 20.96 -5.17 4.24
N ILE A 335 21.55 -5.77 5.28
CA ILE A 335 21.37 -5.32 6.66
C ILE A 335 22.68 -5.16 7.39
N GLY A 336 22.83 -4.04 8.09
CA GLY A 336 23.82 -3.83 9.15
C GLY A 336 23.13 -3.40 10.43
N TRP A 337 23.81 -3.54 11.58
CA TRP A 337 23.21 -3.09 12.82
C TRP A 337 24.22 -2.60 13.86
N PHE A 338 23.72 -1.84 14.80
CA PHE A 338 24.51 -1.28 15.89
C PHE A 338 23.67 -1.18 17.17
N GLY A 339 24.33 -0.99 18.30
CA GLY A 339 23.61 -0.85 19.55
C GLY A 339 24.42 -0.14 20.64
N SER A 340 23.72 0.27 21.68
CA SER A 340 24.35 0.88 22.87
C SER A 340 23.85 0.27 24.17
N TYR A 341 24.66 0.36 25.20
CA TYR A 341 24.32 -0.11 26.54
C TYR A 341 25.15 0.61 27.63
N SER A 342 24.77 0.46 28.90
CA SER A 342 25.54 0.97 30.02
C SER A 342 26.17 -0.14 30.87
N TRP A 343 25.37 -1.14 31.30
CA TRP A 343 25.85 -2.23 32.18
C TRP A 343 25.68 -3.63 31.61
N ALA A 344 24.72 -3.83 30.71
CA ALA A 344 24.47 -5.11 30.03
C ALA A 344 24.12 -4.87 28.56
N SER A 345 24.79 -5.58 27.67
CA SER A 345 24.51 -5.55 26.24
C SER A 345 23.51 -6.64 25.85
N LYS A 346 22.42 -6.26 25.10
CA LYS A 346 21.44 -7.18 24.56
C LYS A 346 20.96 -6.77 23.18
N ALA A 347 20.92 -5.47 22.87
CA ALA A 347 20.28 -4.97 21.65
C ALA A 347 20.95 -5.53 20.38
N VAL A 348 22.29 -5.55 20.33
CA VAL A 348 23.02 -6.05 19.14
C VAL A 348 22.73 -7.51 18.87
N ALA A 349 22.74 -8.36 19.92
CA ALA A 349 22.40 -9.76 19.80
C ALA A 349 20.95 -9.97 19.34
N ALA A 350 20.01 -9.26 19.96
CA ALA A 350 18.59 -9.37 19.63
C ALA A 350 18.28 -8.95 18.16
N ILE A 351 18.94 -7.90 17.64
CA ILE A 351 18.80 -7.53 16.22
C ILE A 351 19.38 -8.63 15.32
N GLY A 352 20.51 -9.21 15.69
CA GLY A 352 21.08 -10.35 14.96
C GLY A 352 20.13 -11.54 14.91
N GLU A 353 19.49 -11.89 16.04
CA GLU A 353 18.46 -12.94 16.15
C GLU A 353 17.26 -12.63 15.28
N TRP A 354 16.81 -11.38 15.20
CA TRP A 354 15.74 -10.95 14.29
C TRP A 354 16.10 -11.21 12.83
N ASN A 355 17.32 -10.87 12.41
CA ASN A 355 17.75 -11.12 11.04
C ASN A 355 17.86 -12.63 10.75
N GLU A 356 18.45 -13.41 11.65
CA GLU A 356 18.69 -14.83 11.47
C GLU A 356 17.38 -15.64 11.42
N ASN A 357 16.41 -15.31 12.27
CA ASN A 357 15.19 -16.09 12.42
C ASN A 357 14.01 -15.61 11.56
N HIS A 358 14.00 -14.33 11.13
CA HIS A 358 12.80 -13.72 10.53
C HIS A 358 13.07 -12.93 9.24
N LEU A 359 14.12 -12.10 9.19
CA LEU A 359 14.34 -11.21 8.05
C LEU A 359 15.13 -11.87 6.92
N HIS A 360 16.16 -12.63 7.27
CA HIS A 360 17.04 -13.33 6.32
C HIS A 360 17.72 -12.42 5.29
N PHE A 361 18.00 -11.16 5.67
CA PHE A 361 18.70 -10.21 4.81
C PHE A 361 20.19 -10.49 4.78
N GLU A 362 20.89 -10.12 3.69
CA GLU A 362 22.34 -10.25 3.56
C GLU A 362 23.04 -9.34 4.57
N LYS A 363 23.76 -9.93 5.51
CA LYS A 363 24.52 -9.18 6.53
C LYS A 363 25.68 -8.43 5.88
N VAL A 364 25.83 -7.16 6.22
CA VAL A 364 26.93 -6.30 5.81
C VAL A 364 27.73 -5.85 7.02
N GLY A 365 29.00 -6.20 7.04
CA GLY A 365 29.94 -5.82 8.08
C GLY A 365 29.67 -6.44 9.43
N GLU A 366 30.56 -6.18 10.38
CA GLU A 366 30.37 -6.57 11.77
C GLU A 366 29.56 -5.53 12.52
N PRO A 367 28.64 -5.93 13.41
CA PRO A 367 27.85 -5.01 14.21
C PRO A 367 28.74 -4.10 15.08
N VAL A 368 28.24 -2.89 15.32
CA VAL A 368 28.93 -1.92 16.18
C VAL A 368 28.24 -1.84 17.52
N GLU A 369 29.02 -2.01 18.60
CA GLU A 369 28.49 -1.95 19.95
C GLU A 369 29.18 -0.87 20.78
N MET A 370 28.40 0.02 21.39
CA MET A 370 28.87 1.15 22.16
C MET A 370 28.52 1.01 23.65
N LYS A 371 29.51 1.00 24.50
CA LYS A 371 29.31 1.17 25.94
C LYS A 371 29.35 2.64 26.32
N GLN A 372 28.19 3.18 26.70
CA GLN A 372 27.95 4.55 27.22
C GLN A 372 28.28 5.67 26.24
N ALA A 373 29.54 5.91 25.85
CA ALA A 373 29.95 7.09 25.09
C ALA A 373 30.59 6.73 23.74
N LEU A 374 30.40 7.61 22.76
CA LEU A 374 30.98 7.50 21.41
C LEU A 374 32.49 7.88 21.51
N THR A 375 33.37 6.90 21.76
CA THR A 375 34.80 7.09 21.75
C THR A 375 35.35 7.21 20.33
N PRO A 376 36.60 7.67 20.11
CA PRO A 376 37.21 7.67 18.79
C PRO A 376 37.23 6.30 18.09
N GLU A 377 37.44 5.22 18.85
CA GLU A 377 37.46 3.82 18.36
C GLU A 377 36.06 3.42 17.86
N ILE A 378 35.01 3.64 18.66
CA ILE A 378 33.62 3.35 18.27
C ILE A 378 33.17 4.21 17.09
N LYS A 379 33.67 5.45 17.05
CA LYS A 379 33.42 6.33 15.88
C LYS A 379 33.98 5.73 14.59
N GLU A 380 35.20 5.17 14.66
CA GLU A 380 35.79 4.53 13.49
C GLU A 380 35.09 3.22 13.11
N GLU A 381 34.59 2.45 14.04
CA GLU A 381 33.72 1.30 13.75
C GLU A 381 32.40 1.72 13.07
N CYS A 382 31.80 2.80 13.51
CA CYS A 382 30.62 3.39 12.83
C CYS A 382 30.97 3.80 11.40
N ASN A 383 32.13 4.45 11.20
CA ASN A 383 32.60 4.80 9.87
C ASN A 383 32.82 3.57 8.98
N ARG A 384 33.41 2.51 9.54
CA ARG A 384 33.62 1.24 8.86
C ARG A 384 32.29 0.67 8.36
N LEU A 385 31.29 0.52 9.24
CA LEU A 385 29.97 -0.01 8.88
C LEU A 385 29.31 0.81 7.77
N GLY A 386 29.38 2.14 7.86
CA GLY A 386 28.84 3.04 6.81
C GLY A 386 29.54 2.87 5.47
N ARG A 387 30.86 2.73 5.43
CA ARG A 387 31.64 2.49 4.20
C ARG A 387 31.37 1.11 3.61
N GLU A 388 31.31 0.05 4.43
CA GLU A 388 31.03 -1.32 3.97
C GLU A 388 29.64 -1.42 3.36
N MET A 389 28.62 -0.80 3.99
CA MET A 389 27.27 -0.72 3.41
C MET A 389 27.28 0.07 2.09
N ALA A 390 27.98 1.19 2.03
CA ALA A 390 28.09 1.98 0.79
C ALA A 390 28.75 1.18 -0.34
N ALA A 391 29.84 0.46 -0.06
CA ALA A 391 30.51 -0.39 -1.03
C ALA A 391 29.54 -1.41 -1.63
N LYS A 392 28.82 -2.15 -0.78
CA LYS A 392 27.80 -3.13 -1.22
C LYS A 392 26.65 -2.52 -2.04
N LEU A 393 26.22 -1.31 -1.70
CA LEU A 393 25.13 -0.61 -2.41
C LEU A 393 25.57 -0.05 -3.77
N LEU A 394 26.86 0.19 -3.99
CA LEU A 394 27.41 0.80 -5.20
C LEU A 394 28.17 -0.18 -6.10
N GLU A 395 28.25 -1.48 -5.72
CA GLU A 395 28.86 -2.54 -6.54
C GLU A 395 28.00 -2.92 -7.77
N GLU A 396 26.77 -2.43 -7.87
CA GLU A 396 25.80 -2.62 -8.97
C GLU A 396 25.61 -1.34 -9.81
#